data_6b07fd1d7cb86cb97e99920b97fd8ab0
#
_entry.id   6b07fd1d7cb86cb97e99920b97fd8ab0
#
_cell.length_a   1.000
_cell.length_b   1.000
_cell.length_c   1.000
_cell.angle_alpha   90.00
_cell.angle_beta   90.00
_cell.angle_gamma   90.00
#
_symmetry.space_group_name_H-M   'P 1'
#
loop_
_entity.id
_entity.type
_entity.pdbx_description
1 polymer ?
#
loop_
_entity_poly.entity_id
_entity_poly.type
_entity_poly.pdbx_seq_one_letter_code
_entity_poly.pdbx_strand_id
1 'polypeptide(L)'
;KTIKKMKELKLETRVEVYAVGELDNIYRQLYEAAFEASKKAYAPYSKFHVGAAVLLENGEILSGNNQENAAYPSGLCAERTTLFYAGARYPDAAVQILAIAAMKDGERVDLITPCGACRQVMLETEQRYNKPMKVLLCGKEEAYLVPSATALLPFCFSKSDLI
;
A
#
# COMPACT_ATOMS: atom_id res chain seq x y z
N LYS A 1 -46.83 -3.12 16.90
CA LYS A 1 -45.53 -3.42 16.26
C LYS A 1 -44.64 -2.21 16.47
N THR A 2 -43.67 -2.31 17.37
CA THR A 2 -42.68 -1.23 17.60
C THR A 2 -41.74 -1.16 16.39
N ILE A 3 -41.79 -0.07 15.63
CA ILE A 3 -40.86 0.15 14.53
C ILE A 3 -39.50 0.33 15.18
N LYS A 4 -38.58 -0.64 14.97
CA LYS A 4 -37.20 -0.54 15.44
C LYS A 4 -36.56 0.69 14.75
N LYS A 5 -36.15 1.68 15.54
CA LYS A 5 -35.50 2.90 15.02
C LYS A 5 -34.19 2.47 14.33
N MET A 6 -34.05 2.82 13.04
CA MET A 6 -32.81 2.60 12.29
C MET A 6 -31.64 3.27 13.02
N LYS A 7 -30.49 2.58 13.08
CA LYS A 7 -29.25 3.14 13.59
C LYS A 7 -28.34 3.40 12.39
N GLU A 8 -27.74 4.56 12.37
CA GLU A 8 -26.72 4.94 11.40
C GLU A 8 -25.33 4.78 12.03
N LEU A 9 -24.39 4.23 11.26
CA LEU A 9 -22.97 4.20 11.59
C LEU A 9 -22.21 4.98 10.51
N LYS A 10 -21.44 5.98 10.93
CA LYS A 10 -20.61 6.78 10.05
C LYS A 10 -19.15 6.34 10.18
N LEU A 11 -18.52 6.01 9.05
CA LEU A 11 -17.09 5.71 8.97
C LEU A 11 -16.39 6.87 8.26
N GLU A 12 -15.33 7.37 8.85
CA GLU A 12 -14.55 8.47 8.30
C GLU A 12 -13.07 8.10 8.24
N THR A 13 -12.41 8.50 7.16
CA THR A 13 -10.96 8.43 7.02
C THR A 13 -10.44 9.82 6.67
N ARG A 14 -9.49 10.31 7.46
CA ARG A 14 -8.78 11.55 7.17
C ARG A 14 -7.53 11.23 6.35
N VAL A 15 -7.40 11.85 5.19
CA VAL A 15 -6.26 11.69 4.28
C VAL A 15 -5.59 13.04 4.11
N GLU A 16 -4.27 13.09 4.25
CA GLU A 16 -3.49 14.28 3.96
C GLU A 16 -3.07 14.26 2.48
N VAL A 17 -3.25 15.37 1.79
CA VAL A 17 -2.90 15.52 0.37
C VAL A 17 -1.76 16.53 0.25
N TYR A 18 -0.66 16.12 -0.35
CA TYR A 18 0.53 16.93 -0.58
C TYR A 18 0.76 17.12 -2.06
N ALA A 19 1.14 18.33 -2.47
CA ALA A 19 1.85 18.48 -3.73
C ALA A 19 3.18 17.72 -3.65
N VAL A 20 3.57 17.04 -4.71
CA VAL A 20 4.81 16.22 -4.72
C VAL A 20 6.03 17.04 -4.31
N GLY A 21 6.08 18.33 -4.72
CA GLY A 21 7.16 19.25 -4.34
C GLY A 21 7.25 19.56 -2.84
N GLU A 22 6.19 19.35 -2.08
CA GLU A 22 6.07 19.66 -0.65
C GLU A 22 6.23 18.44 0.27
N LEU A 23 6.51 17.26 -0.29
CA LEU A 23 6.76 16.06 0.50
C LEU A 23 7.99 16.21 1.39
N ASP A 24 7.85 15.83 2.66
CA ASP A 24 8.97 15.68 3.60
C ASP A 24 10.00 14.69 3.05
N ASN A 25 11.24 14.82 3.51
CA ASN A 25 12.37 14.05 2.98
C ASN A 25 12.13 12.55 2.95
N ILE A 26 11.59 11.95 4.02
CA ILE A 26 11.33 10.50 4.06
C ILE A 26 10.22 10.06 3.09
N TYR A 27 9.15 10.84 2.97
CA TYR A 27 8.09 10.56 2.00
C TYR A 27 8.58 10.70 0.57
N ARG A 28 9.44 11.69 0.30
CA ARG A 28 10.07 11.87 -1.02
C ARG A 28 10.97 10.70 -1.37
N GLN A 29 11.79 10.22 -0.43
CA GLN A 29 12.63 9.04 -0.65
C GLN A 29 11.79 7.81 -1.01
N LEU A 30 10.72 7.55 -0.29
CA LEU A 30 9.81 6.43 -0.56
C LEU A 30 9.06 6.61 -1.89
N TYR A 31 8.62 7.83 -2.18
CA TYR A 31 7.98 8.20 -3.44
C TYR A 31 8.88 7.85 -4.63
N GLU A 32 10.13 8.31 -4.62
CA GLU A 32 11.08 8.02 -5.70
C GLU A 32 11.47 6.53 -5.75
N ALA A 33 11.67 5.89 -4.59
CA ALA A 33 11.98 4.46 -4.54
C ALA A 33 10.86 3.60 -5.15
N ALA A 34 9.59 3.94 -4.90
CA ALA A 34 8.45 3.25 -5.50
C ALA A 34 8.41 3.44 -7.03
N PHE A 35 8.63 4.64 -7.53
CA PHE A 35 8.70 4.88 -8.98
C PHE A 35 9.89 4.19 -9.62
N GLU A 36 11.08 4.21 -9.02
CA GLU A 36 12.24 3.47 -9.54
C GLU A 36 11.99 1.95 -9.58
N ALA A 37 11.35 1.41 -8.55
CA ALA A 37 10.97 0.00 -8.53
C ALA A 37 9.99 -0.36 -9.66
N SER A 38 9.03 0.52 -9.98
CA SER A 38 8.05 0.27 -11.03
C SER A 38 8.68 0.08 -12.42
N LYS A 39 9.80 0.73 -12.70
CA LYS A 39 10.52 0.61 -13.97
C LYS A 39 11.02 -0.81 -14.24
N LYS A 40 11.19 -1.62 -13.19
CA LYS A 40 11.67 -3.01 -13.27
C LYS A 40 10.54 -4.04 -13.14
N ALA A 41 9.28 -3.61 -13.15
CA ALA A 41 8.13 -4.50 -13.08
C ALA A 41 8.06 -5.45 -14.27
N TYR A 42 7.66 -6.69 -14.02
CA TYR A 42 7.35 -7.66 -15.06
C TYR A 42 5.85 -7.60 -15.38
N ALA A 43 5.49 -6.78 -16.37
CA ALA A 43 4.10 -6.51 -16.76
C ALA A 43 3.87 -6.68 -18.27
N PRO A 44 4.14 -7.91 -18.83
CA PRO A 44 4.05 -8.12 -20.28
C PRO A 44 2.62 -8.07 -20.81
N TYR A 45 1.61 -8.32 -19.97
CA TYR A 45 0.21 -8.42 -20.36
C TYR A 45 -0.51 -7.06 -20.20
N SER A 46 -0.48 -6.48 -19.01
CA SER A 46 -1.20 -5.24 -18.72
C SER A 46 -0.47 -3.98 -19.19
N LYS A 47 0.86 -4.04 -19.33
CA LYS A 47 1.73 -2.87 -19.52
C LYS A 47 1.62 -1.83 -18.40
N PHE A 48 1.05 -2.22 -17.27
CA PHE A 48 0.87 -1.39 -16.09
C PHE A 48 1.93 -1.74 -15.05
N HIS A 49 2.89 -0.83 -14.84
CA HIS A 49 4.09 -1.05 -14.05
C HIS A 49 3.91 -0.41 -12.68
N VAL A 50 3.76 -1.24 -11.65
CA VAL A 50 3.57 -0.79 -10.27
C VAL A 50 4.84 -1.06 -9.47
N GLY A 51 5.21 -0.08 -8.67
CA GLY A 51 6.28 -0.19 -7.68
C GLY A 51 5.77 0.11 -6.29
N ALA A 52 6.38 -0.52 -5.31
CA ALA A 52 6.13 -0.25 -3.90
C ALA A 52 7.46 -0.12 -3.15
N ALA A 53 7.48 0.72 -2.13
CA ALA A 53 8.61 0.88 -1.24
C ALA A 53 8.14 0.96 0.21
N VAL A 54 8.85 0.32 1.13
CA VAL A 54 8.53 0.33 2.56
C VAL A 54 9.67 0.91 3.37
N LEU A 55 9.34 1.69 4.39
CA LEU A 55 10.24 2.05 5.47
C LEU A 55 9.95 1.13 6.66
N LEU A 56 10.97 0.43 7.13
CA LEU A 56 10.90 -0.43 8.30
C LEU A 56 11.33 0.31 9.57
N GLU A 57 10.91 -0.18 10.72
CA GLU A 57 11.26 0.37 12.03
C GLU A 57 12.76 0.39 12.31
N ASN A 58 13.51 -0.53 11.72
CA ASN A 58 14.98 -0.58 11.80
C ASN A 58 15.70 0.42 10.88
N GLY A 59 14.95 1.26 10.15
CA GLY A 59 15.48 2.26 9.23
C GLY A 59 15.73 1.77 7.80
N GLU A 60 15.56 0.47 7.54
CA GLU A 60 15.74 -0.08 6.20
C GLU A 60 14.60 0.33 5.25
N ILE A 61 14.97 0.61 4.01
CA ILE A 61 14.03 0.83 2.91
C ILE A 61 14.15 -0.34 1.94
N LEU A 62 13.04 -1.03 1.71
CA LEU A 62 12.94 -2.10 0.73
C LEU A 62 11.94 -1.72 -0.35
N SER A 63 12.16 -2.20 -1.57
CA SER A 63 11.25 -1.96 -2.68
C SER A 63 11.00 -3.22 -3.49
N GLY A 64 9.87 -3.25 -4.18
CA GLY A 64 9.46 -4.31 -5.07
C GLY A 64 8.52 -3.79 -6.13
N ASN A 65 8.09 -4.68 -7.02
CA ASN A 65 7.24 -4.33 -8.15
C ASN A 65 6.30 -5.48 -8.49
N ASN A 66 5.31 -5.21 -9.35
CA ASN A 66 4.39 -6.26 -9.78
C ASN A 66 5.09 -7.26 -10.70
N GLN A 67 4.74 -8.53 -10.50
CA GLN A 67 5.23 -9.69 -11.25
C GLN A 67 4.03 -10.42 -11.85
N GLU A 68 3.75 -10.18 -13.11
CA GLU A 68 2.63 -10.84 -13.80
C GLU A 68 2.95 -12.28 -14.15
N ASN A 69 1.91 -13.06 -14.37
CA ASN A 69 1.99 -14.45 -14.79
C ASN A 69 0.85 -14.75 -15.76
N ALA A 70 1.09 -15.58 -16.77
CA ALA A 70 0.06 -16.02 -17.69
C ALA A 70 -1.07 -16.76 -16.96
N ALA A 71 -0.75 -17.48 -15.89
CA ALA A 71 -1.72 -17.96 -14.92
C ALA A 71 -2.00 -16.82 -13.92
N TYR A 72 -3.00 -16.00 -14.17
CA TYR A 72 -3.26 -14.76 -13.42
C TYR A 72 -3.26 -14.89 -11.89
N PRO A 73 -3.80 -15.97 -11.28
CA PRO A 73 -3.72 -16.14 -9.82
C PRO A 73 -2.31 -16.27 -9.27
N SER A 74 -1.32 -16.62 -10.11
CA SER A 74 0.09 -16.80 -9.70
C SER A 74 0.90 -15.50 -9.71
N GLY A 75 0.36 -14.43 -10.30
CA GLY A 75 0.99 -13.12 -10.27
C GLY A 75 0.87 -12.44 -8.91
N LEU A 76 1.75 -11.48 -8.64
CA LEU A 76 1.74 -10.66 -7.43
C LEU A 76 1.78 -9.17 -7.74
N CYS A 77 0.97 -8.40 -7.00
CA CYS A 77 1.06 -6.95 -6.98
C CYS A 77 2.35 -6.50 -6.28
N ALA A 78 2.81 -5.29 -6.60
CA ALA A 78 4.01 -4.70 -6.04
C ALA A 78 3.98 -4.64 -4.50
N GLU A 79 2.85 -4.28 -3.92
CA GLU A 79 2.67 -4.19 -2.47
C GLU A 79 2.92 -5.53 -1.79
N ARG A 80 2.35 -6.62 -2.31
CA ARG A 80 2.53 -7.97 -1.74
C ARG A 80 3.95 -8.48 -1.95
N THR A 81 4.54 -8.26 -3.12
CA THR A 81 5.96 -8.59 -3.38
C THR A 81 6.85 -7.92 -2.34
N THR A 82 6.64 -6.64 -2.07
CA THR A 82 7.44 -5.85 -1.13
C THR A 82 7.21 -6.26 0.33
N LEU A 83 5.94 -6.39 0.76
CA LEU A 83 5.58 -6.75 2.12
C LEU A 83 6.02 -8.16 2.49
N PHE A 84 5.88 -9.13 1.58
CA PHE A 84 6.33 -10.50 1.82
C PHE A 84 7.85 -10.60 1.90
N TYR A 85 8.56 -9.86 1.05
CA TYR A 85 10.02 -9.78 1.14
C TYR A 85 10.48 -9.12 2.46
N ALA A 86 9.85 -8.00 2.84
CA ALA A 86 10.14 -7.34 4.10
C ALA A 86 9.94 -8.28 5.31
N GLY A 87 8.81 -8.99 5.36
CA GLY A 87 8.51 -9.97 6.41
C GLY A 87 9.45 -11.18 6.42
N ALA A 88 9.96 -11.60 5.26
CA ALA A 88 10.94 -12.68 5.15
C ALA A 88 12.35 -12.22 5.56
N ARG A 89 12.74 -11.01 5.17
CA ARG A 89 14.09 -10.48 5.40
C ARG A 89 14.28 -9.91 6.81
N TYR A 90 13.26 -9.24 7.34
CA TYR A 90 13.28 -8.58 8.64
C TYR A 90 11.99 -8.90 9.42
N PRO A 91 11.84 -10.15 9.90
CA PRO A 91 10.56 -10.62 10.49
C PRO A 91 10.15 -9.87 11.76
N ASP A 92 11.10 -9.23 12.44
CA ASP A 92 10.87 -8.53 13.70
C ASP A 92 10.74 -7.01 13.53
N ALA A 93 10.92 -6.48 12.32
CA ALA A 93 10.84 -5.05 12.05
C ALA A 93 9.47 -4.65 11.48
N ALA A 94 8.72 -3.83 12.21
CA ALA A 94 7.44 -3.32 11.76
C ALA A 94 7.58 -2.44 10.52
N VAL A 95 6.61 -2.50 9.62
CA VAL A 95 6.49 -1.59 8.48
C VAL A 95 5.83 -0.30 8.96
N GLN A 96 6.54 0.82 8.86
CA GLN A 96 6.04 2.13 9.27
C GLN A 96 5.25 2.85 8.16
N ILE A 97 5.76 2.76 6.93
CA ILE A 97 5.19 3.43 5.76
C ILE A 97 5.31 2.49 4.56
N LEU A 98 4.25 2.40 3.78
CA LEU A 98 4.24 1.78 2.46
C LEU A 98 3.90 2.84 1.41
N ALA A 99 4.78 3.06 0.44
CA ALA A 99 4.53 3.92 -0.72
C ALA A 99 4.20 3.06 -1.94
N ILE A 100 3.23 3.48 -2.73
CA ILE A 100 2.77 2.80 -3.95
C ILE A 100 2.76 3.79 -5.10
N ALA A 101 3.38 3.42 -6.22
CA ALA A 101 3.47 4.24 -7.42
C ALA A 101 3.25 3.40 -8.67
N ALA A 102 2.77 4.00 -9.74
CA ALA A 102 2.59 3.30 -11.00
C ALA A 102 3.04 4.14 -12.21
N MET A 103 3.44 3.44 -13.24
CA MET A 103 3.76 4.00 -14.54
C MET A 103 3.00 3.25 -15.64
N LYS A 104 2.54 4.00 -16.63
CA LYS A 104 1.93 3.48 -17.84
C LYS A 104 2.46 4.26 -19.03
N ASP A 105 2.82 3.56 -20.11
CA ASP A 105 3.34 4.16 -21.33
C ASP A 105 4.55 5.09 -21.09
N GLY A 106 5.39 4.78 -20.10
CA GLY A 106 6.58 5.55 -19.73
C GLY A 106 6.31 6.75 -18.83
N GLU A 107 5.06 7.04 -18.48
CA GLU A 107 4.68 8.17 -17.63
C GLU A 107 4.12 7.73 -16.27
N ARG A 108 4.31 8.60 -15.27
CA ARG A 108 3.67 8.43 -13.95
C ARG A 108 2.16 8.60 -14.08
N VAL A 109 1.37 7.74 -13.43
CA VAL A 109 -0.08 7.88 -13.37
C VAL A 109 -0.49 8.90 -12.31
N ASP A 110 -1.72 9.46 -12.44
CA ASP A 110 -2.17 10.52 -11.54
C ASP A 110 -2.37 10.07 -10.10
N LEU A 111 -2.91 8.87 -9.90
CA LEU A 111 -3.07 8.26 -8.59
C LEU A 111 -3.25 6.75 -8.75
N ILE A 112 -2.66 5.99 -7.85
CA ILE A 112 -2.83 4.55 -7.75
C ILE A 112 -3.27 4.19 -6.33
N THR A 113 -4.22 3.28 -6.22
CA THR A 113 -4.68 2.73 -4.95
C THR A 113 -4.52 1.22 -4.92
N PRO A 114 -4.25 0.61 -3.74
CA PRO A 114 -4.07 -0.83 -3.63
C PRO A 114 -5.36 -1.60 -3.89
N CYS A 115 -5.25 -2.76 -4.55
CA CYS A 115 -6.38 -3.66 -4.73
C CYS A 115 -6.84 -4.29 -3.40
N GLY A 116 -8.02 -4.93 -3.39
CA GLY A 116 -8.59 -5.53 -2.18
C GLY A 116 -7.68 -6.58 -1.54
N ALA A 117 -7.04 -7.44 -2.35
CA ALA A 117 -6.09 -8.45 -1.85
C ALA A 117 -4.87 -7.81 -1.17
N CYS A 118 -4.33 -6.73 -1.74
CA CYS A 118 -3.24 -5.99 -1.11
C CYS A 118 -3.66 -5.31 0.19
N ARG A 119 -4.86 -4.72 0.24
CA ARG A 119 -5.40 -4.12 1.47
C ARG A 119 -5.52 -5.15 2.60
N GLN A 120 -5.93 -6.37 2.29
CA GLN A 120 -6.00 -7.47 3.26
C GLN A 120 -4.60 -7.84 3.81
N VAL A 121 -3.59 -7.93 2.95
CA VAL A 121 -2.21 -8.21 3.37
C VAL A 121 -1.62 -7.03 4.16
N MET A 122 -1.93 -5.80 3.77
CA MET A 122 -1.51 -4.59 4.52
C MET A 122 -2.12 -4.58 5.93
N LEU A 123 -3.40 -4.94 6.06
CA LEU A 123 -4.08 -5.08 7.37
C LEU A 123 -3.39 -6.12 8.24
N GLU A 124 -3.10 -7.31 7.70
CA GLU A 124 -2.40 -8.38 8.43
C GLU A 124 -1.01 -7.93 8.88
N THR A 125 -0.30 -7.15 8.04
CA THR A 125 1.00 -6.59 8.40
C THR A 125 0.91 -5.63 9.58
N GLU A 126 -0.09 -4.73 9.61
CA GLU A 126 -0.36 -3.86 10.77
C GLU A 126 -0.62 -4.69 12.04
N GLN A 127 -1.46 -5.69 11.93
CA GLN A 127 -1.87 -6.50 13.09
C GLN A 127 -0.75 -7.40 13.61
N ARG A 128 0.13 -7.88 12.72
CA ARG A 128 1.31 -8.68 13.10
C ARG A 128 2.19 -7.93 14.08
N TYR A 129 2.41 -6.65 13.86
CA TYR A 129 3.28 -5.82 14.70
C TYR A 129 2.51 -4.96 15.70
N ASN A 130 1.20 -4.96 15.66
CA ASN A 130 0.33 -4.09 16.46
C ASN A 130 0.74 -2.61 16.37
N LYS A 131 1.07 -2.16 15.17
CA LYS A 131 1.47 -0.79 14.85
C LYS A 131 0.81 -0.33 13.56
N PRO A 132 0.29 0.90 13.49
CA PRO A 132 -0.28 1.43 12.25
C PRO A 132 0.80 1.55 11.18
N MET A 133 0.44 1.22 9.95
CA MET A 133 1.27 1.39 8.76
C MET A 133 0.66 2.49 7.91
N LYS A 134 1.35 3.62 7.78
CA LYS A 134 0.93 4.69 6.89
C LYS A 134 1.04 4.24 5.44
N VAL A 135 0.14 4.72 4.58
CA VAL A 135 0.15 4.39 3.15
C VAL A 135 0.25 5.67 2.35
N LEU A 136 1.35 5.80 1.59
CA LEU A 136 1.58 6.91 0.68
C LEU A 136 1.18 6.50 -0.74
N LEU A 137 0.07 7.02 -1.22
CA LEU A 137 -0.41 6.83 -2.58
C LEU A 137 0.24 7.88 -3.48
N CYS A 138 1.16 7.45 -4.33
CA CYS A 138 2.01 8.35 -5.12
C CYS A 138 1.38 8.62 -6.49
N GLY A 139 1.00 9.86 -6.72
CA GLY A 139 0.54 10.35 -8.02
C GLY A 139 1.58 11.22 -8.73
N LYS A 140 1.26 11.66 -9.93
CA LYS A 140 2.13 12.51 -10.76
C LYS A 140 2.37 13.90 -10.13
N GLU A 141 1.30 14.54 -9.66
CA GLU A 141 1.31 15.91 -9.12
C GLU A 141 1.10 15.93 -7.61
N GLU A 142 0.34 14.98 -7.08
CA GLU A 142 -0.04 14.88 -5.68
C GLU A 142 0.27 13.50 -5.11
N ALA A 143 0.49 13.45 -3.80
CA ALA A 143 0.59 12.23 -3.04
C ALA A 143 -0.39 12.27 -1.87
N TYR A 144 -1.07 11.16 -1.62
CA TYR A 144 -2.07 11.01 -0.57
C TYR A 144 -1.51 10.17 0.56
N LEU A 145 -1.46 10.71 1.76
CA LEU A 145 -1.01 10.00 2.96
C LEU A 145 -2.21 9.53 3.77
N VAL A 146 -2.42 8.23 3.76
CA VAL A 146 -3.45 7.54 4.54
C VAL A 146 -2.87 7.15 5.90
N PRO A 147 -3.55 7.38 7.04
CA PRO A 147 -2.96 7.23 8.37
C PRO A 147 -2.65 5.78 8.75
N SER A 148 -3.37 4.82 8.18
CA SER A 148 -3.19 3.39 8.46
C SER A 148 -3.74 2.52 7.34
N ALA A 149 -3.26 1.28 7.22
CA ALA A 149 -3.83 0.31 6.28
C ALA A 149 -5.28 -0.03 6.63
N THR A 150 -5.64 -0.09 7.91
CA THR A 150 -7.02 -0.31 8.38
C THR A 150 -7.99 0.72 7.81
N ALA A 151 -7.58 1.96 7.64
CA ALA A 151 -8.42 3.02 7.06
C ALA A 151 -8.83 2.75 5.61
N LEU A 152 -8.11 1.89 4.89
CA LEU A 152 -8.42 1.49 3.52
C LEU A 152 -9.35 0.27 3.41
N LEU A 153 -9.71 -0.34 4.53
CA LEU A 153 -10.49 -1.59 4.54
C LEU A 153 -11.55 -1.56 5.64
N PRO A 154 -12.65 -0.80 5.48
CA PRO A 154 -13.75 -0.80 6.43
C PRO A 154 -14.45 -2.17 6.47
N PHE A 155 -14.93 -2.59 7.66
CA PHE A 155 -15.54 -3.91 7.87
C PHE A 155 -14.66 -5.06 7.39
N CYS A 156 -13.41 -5.07 7.84
CA CYS A 156 -12.41 -6.04 7.43
C CYS A 156 -12.48 -7.34 8.23
N PHE A 157 -12.18 -8.46 7.57
CA PHE A 157 -11.89 -9.74 8.23
C PHE A 157 -10.44 -9.71 8.76
N SER A 158 -10.25 -10.07 10.01
CA SER A 158 -8.94 -9.98 10.67
C SER A 158 -8.69 -11.13 11.64
N LYS A 159 -7.49 -11.20 12.21
CA LYS A 159 -7.16 -12.22 13.22
C LYS A 159 -8.10 -12.20 14.44
N SER A 160 -8.67 -11.04 14.78
CA SER A 160 -9.65 -10.94 15.89
C SER A 160 -10.97 -11.67 15.62
N ASP A 161 -11.24 -12.05 14.37
CA ASP A 161 -12.39 -12.85 14.00
C ASP A 161 -12.12 -14.36 14.17
N LEU A 162 -10.85 -14.76 14.35
CA LEU A 162 -10.40 -16.14 14.48
C LEU A 162 -10.04 -16.55 15.91
N ILE A 163 -9.60 -15.60 16.75
CA ILE A 163 -9.07 -15.84 18.09
C ILE A 163 -9.58 -14.83 19.12
#